data_0d6bcf73891e55365a17ae58f5e2f747
#
_entry.id   0d6bcf73891e55365a17ae58f5e2f747
#
_cell.length_a   1.000
_cell.length_b   1.000
_cell.length_c   1.000
_cell.angle_alpha   90.00
_cell.angle_beta   90.00
_cell.angle_gamma   90.00
#
_symmetry.space_group_name_H-M   'P 1'
#
loop_
_entity.id
_entity.type
_entity.pdbx_description
1 polymer ?
#
loop_
_entity_poly.entity_id
_entity_poly.type
_entity_poly.pdbx_seq_one_letter_code
_entity_poly.pdbx_strand_id
1 'polypeptide(L)'
;GFETVGTAYDFIALCCKRCKVEFANKRAEIDAMPNGGVTLSVYTENDIETCRDVLFYVAQVLGGFFIINREGKLELRKYGKDPVMKVEQRHRFSSSFSDFITRYTAVSSTNKQTQIAEYYALDPDNGLTMNLGVNPFLQFGLKETREMLCRNILADLSVIRYVPFDSDTIGNPALDPGDVLTFAGGQADEGQITCITSIRQKIGGKQTLKCVGKNPRLAQAKSRNDKNISGLLNQIEDNAKTGKIGIHTF
;
A
#
# COMPACT_ATOMS: atom_id res chain seq x y z
N GLY A 1 -15.29 24.18 3.76
CA GLY A 1 -15.80 22.87 3.45
C GLY A 1 -14.72 22.02 2.77
N PHE A 2 -14.83 20.74 2.86
CA PHE A 2 -14.05 19.85 1.99
C PHE A 2 -14.70 19.87 0.60
N GLU A 3 -13.90 20.02 -0.44
CA GLU A 3 -14.37 19.68 -1.77
C GLU A 3 -14.64 18.18 -1.80
N THR A 4 -15.80 17.80 -2.28
CA THR A 4 -16.24 16.40 -2.31
C THR A 4 -15.97 15.76 -3.69
N VAL A 5 -15.52 16.54 -4.67
CA VAL A 5 -15.23 16.11 -6.05
C VAL A 5 -13.96 16.79 -6.53
N GLY A 6 -13.07 16.04 -7.15
CA GLY A 6 -11.82 16.54 -7.73
C GLY A 6 -10.91 15.42 -8.21
N THR A 7 -9.79 15.76 -8.81
CA THR A 7 -8.74 14.78 -9.12
C THR A 7 -7.92 14.45 -7.87
N ALA A 8 -7.12 13.41 -7.94
CA ALA A 8 -6.18 13.07 -6.86
C ALA A 8 -5.27 14.27 -6.50
N TYR A 9 -4.79 15.01 -7.52
CA TYR A 9 -3.99 16.21 -7.30
C TYR A 9 -4.74 17.30 -6.53
N ASP A 10 -6.04 17.51 -6.80
CA ASP A 10 -6.82 18.56 -6.14
C ASP A 10 -6.94 18.28 -4.63
N PHE A 11 -7.15 17.03 -4.25
CA PHE A 11 -7.19 16.62 -2.83
C PHE A 11 -5.83 16.77 -2.15
N ILE A 12 -4.72 16.40 -2.83
CA ILE A 12 -3.37 16.57 -2.30
C ILE A 12 -3.07 18.07 -2.12
N ALA A 13 -3.35 18.89 -3.12
CA ALA A 13 -3.12 20.34 -3.07
C ALA A 13 -3.92 21.02 -1.96
N LEU A 14 -5.15 20.58 -1.71
CA LEU A 14 -5.97 21.06 -0.59
C LEU A 14 -5.32 20.74 0.75
N CYS A 15 -4.82 19.51 0.93
CA CYS A 15 -4.10 19.10 2.14
C CYS A 15 -2.81 19.91 2.33
N CYS A 16 -2.03 20.07 1.27
CA CYS A 16 -0.79 20.86 1.28
C CYS A 16 -1.05 22.32 1.68
N LYS A 17 -2.08 22.94 1.09
CA LYS A 17 -2.49 24.31 1.44
C LYS A 17 -2.88 24.45 2.92
N ARG A 18 -3.63 23.47 3.45
CA ARG A 18 -4.06 23.49 4.87
C ARG A 18 -2.90 23.26 5.83
N CYS A 19 -2.00 22.35 5.50
CA CYS A 19 -0.85 22.01 6.32
C CYS A 19 0.34 22.98 6.11
N LYS A 20 0.24 23.92 5.15
CA LYS A 20 1.33 24.83 4.76
C LYS A 20 2.61 24.10 4.37
N VAL A 21 2.47 23.01 3.63
CA VAL A 21 3.57 22.20 3.09
C VAL A 21 3.53 22.29 1.58
N GLU A 22 4.68 22.44 0.94
CA GLU A 22 4.77 22.39 -0.53
C GLU A 22 4.67 20.95 -1.02
N PHE A 23 4.07 20.77 -2.22
CA PHE A 23 4.03 19.49 -2.90
C PHE A 23 5.14 19.42 -3.94
N ALA A 24 5.96 18.38 -3.91
CA ALA A 24 7.12 18.24 -4.78
C ALA A 24 6.75 17.84 -6.20
N ASN A 25 5.73 16.96 -6.36
CA ASN A 25 5.31 16.51 -7.68
C ASN A 25 4.47 17.56 -8.41
N LYS A 26 4.68 17.67 -9.71
CA LYS A 26 3.88 18.56 -10.56
C LYS A 26 2.52 17.93 -10.86
N ARG A 27 1.50 18.77 -11.10
CA ARG A 27 0.17 18.32 -11.49
C ARG A 27 0.22 17.33 -12.66
N ALA A 28 0.97 17.67 -13.72
CA ALA A 28 1.07 16.83 -14.91
C ALA A 28 1.65 15.44 -14.63
N GLU A 29 2.53 15.31 -13.63
CA GLU A 29 3.09 14.02 -13.20
C GLU A 29 2.03 13.16 -12.53
N ILE A 30 1.21 13.76 -11.66
CA ILE A 30 0.12 13.06 -10.97
C ILE A 30 -0.99 12.70 -11.96
N ASP A 31 -1.42 13.63 -12.80
CA ASP A 31 -2.50 13.42 -13.77
C ASP A 31 -2.12 12.35 -14.82
N ALA A 32 -0.83 12.16 -15.11
CA ALA A 32 -0.32 11.12 -16.01
C ALA A 32 -0.31 9.71 -15.39
N MET A 33 -0.50 9.59 -14.07
CA MET A 33 -0.60 8.28 -13.42
C MET A 33 -1.92 7.57 -13.79
N PRO A 34 -1.99 6.23 -13.77
CA PRO A 34 -3.16 5.48 -14.24
C PRO A 34 -4.51 5.93 -13.66
N ASN A 35 -4.54 6.34 -12.39
CA ASN A 35 -5.74 6.85 -11.72
C ASN A 35 -5.68 8.37 -11.46
N GLY A 36 -4.59 9.05 -11.87
CA GLY A 36 -4.32 10.43 -11.49
C GLY A 36 -5.29 11.45 -12.10
N GLY A 37 -5.66 11.25 -13.37
CA GLY A 37 -6.59 12.13 -14.10
C GLY A 37 -8.07 11.80 -13.89
N VAL A 38 -8.39 10.76 -13.10
CA VAL A 38 -9.77 10.37 -12.85
C VAL A 38 -10.41 11.32 -11.84
N THR A 39 -11.63 11.76 -12.12
CA THR A 39 -12.43 12.53 -11.16
C THR A 39 -12.91 11.60 -10.06
N LEU A 40 -12.45 11.85 -8.84
CA LEU A 40 -12.82 11.15 -7.62
C LEU A 40 -13.92 11.93 -6.90
N SER A 41 -14.77 11.21 -6.21
CA SER A 41 -15.82 11.80 -5.37
C SER A 41 -15.81 11.16 -4.00
N VAL A 42 -16.24 11.90 -2.98
CA VAL A 42 -16.32 11.41 -1.60
C VAL A 42 -17.72 11.72 -1.05
N TYR A 43 -18.35 10.78 -0.36
CA TYR A 43 -19.59 11.04 0.36
C TYR A 43 -19.34 12.01 1.53
N THR A 44 -20.31 12.82 1.86
CA THR A 44 -20.24 13.72 3.01
C THR A 44 -20.14 12.95 4.34
N GLU A 45 -20.75 11.78 4.41
CA GLU A 45 -20.66 10.84 5.53
C GLU A 45 -19.55 9.82 5.28
N ASN A 46 -18.31 10.21 5.51
CA ASN A 46 -17.13 9.37 5.38
C ASN A 46 -16.27 9.41 6.63
N ASP A 47 -15.33 8.50 6.74
CA ASP A 47 -14.43 8.35 7.89
C ASP A 47 -13.15 9.23 7.76
N ILE A 48 -13.20 10.31 6.98
CA ILE A 48 -12.07 11.25 6.79
C ILE A 48 -12.17 12.36 7.83
N GLU A 49 -11.25 12.37 8.77
CA GLU A 49 -11.18 13.39 9.82
C GLU A 49 -10.02 14.36 9.60
N THR A 50 -8.92 13.89 9.03
CA THR A 50 -7.67 14.63 8.90
C THR A 50 -7.12 14.67 7.47
N CYS A 51 -6.21 15.62 7.21
CA CYS A 51 -5.47 15.63 5.94
C CYS A 51 -4.64 14.36 5.75
N ARG A 52 -4.21 13.71 6.84
CA ARG A 52 -3.49 12.44 6.77
C ARG A 52 -4.36 11.32 6.22
N ASP A 53 -5.63 11.27 6.60
CA ASP A 53 -6.57 10.27 6.09
C ASP A 53 -6.80 10.47 4.59
N VAL A 54 -6.99 11.74 4.15
CA VAL A 54 -7.09 12.06 2.72
C VAL A 54 -5.87 11.56 1.96
N LEU A 55 -4.66 11.91 2.43
CA LEU A 55 -3.41 11.51 1.79
C LEU A 55 -3.25 9.99 1.79
N PHE A 56 -3.62 9.31 2.89
CA PHE A 56 -3.58 7.86 2.96
C PHE A 56 -4.46 7.19 1.89
N TYR A 57 -5.71 7.61 1.78
CA TYR A 57 -6.65 7.04 0.80
C TYR A 57 -6.28 7.41 -0.64
N VAL A 58 -5.83 8.65 -0.89
CA VAL A 58 -5.36 9.08 -2.21
C VAL A 58 -4.10 8.30 -2.62
N ALA A 59 -3.17 8.05 -1.69
CA ALA A 59 -1.99 7.23 -1.96
C ALA A 59 -2.37 5.81 -2.42
N GLN A 60 -3.38 5.21 -1.78
CA GLN A 60 -3.90 3.89 -2.20
C GLN A 60 -4.46 3.93 -3.63
N VAL A 61 -5.25 4.97 -3.98
CA VAL A 61 -5.82 5.13 -5.33
C VAL A 61 -4.72 5.30 -6.38
N LEU A 62 -3.64 6.01 -6.04
CA LEU A 62 -2.51 6.24 -6.92
C LEU A 62 -1.49 5.08 -6.91
N GLY A 63 -1.67 4.06 -6.09
CA GLY A 63 -0.75 2.92 -5.99
C GLY A 63 0.65 3.30 -5.46
N GLY A 64 0.72 4.31 -4.58
CA GLY A 64 1.96 4.85 -4.05
C GLY A 64 1.94 5.11 -2.55
N PHE A 65 2.88 5.90 -2.08
CA PHE A 65 2.98 6.35 -0.69
C PHE A 65 3.56 7.77 -0.63
N PHE A 66 3.25 8.48 0.45
CA PHE A 66 3.78 9.83 0.67
C PHE A 66 4.94 9.82 1.66
N ILE A 67 5.93 10.66 1.36
CA ILE A 67 7.04 10.99 2.27
C ILE A 67 7.20 12.51 2.36
N ILE A 68 7.90 12.97 3.37
CA ILE A 68 8.50 14.31 3.36
C ILE A 68 9.93 14.13 2.84
N ASN A 69 10.22 14.76 1.70
CA ASN A 69 11.53 14.68 1.10
C ASN A 69 12.55 15.58 1.82
N ARG A 70 13.81 15.58 1.39
CA ARG A 70 14.90 16.31 2.03
C ARG A 70 14.77 17.82 1.94
N GLU A 71 13.94 18.31 1.02
CA GLU A 71 13.62 19.75 0.90
C GLU A 71 12.46 20.15 1.83
N GLY A 72 11.93 19.22 2.62
CA GLY A 72 10.78 19.45 3.49
C GLY A 72 9.44 19.49 2.75
N LYS A 73 9.38 19.03 1.50
CA LYS A 73 8.16 18.99 0.68
C LYS A 73 7.50 17.62 0.77
N LEU A 74 6.18 17.61 0.70
CA LEU A 74 5.42 16.37 0.53
C LEU A 74 5.69 15.81 -0.87
N GLU A 75 6.03 14.54 -0.97
CA GLU A 75 6.34 13.86 -2.23
C GLU A 75 5.57 12.54 -2.31
N LEU A 76 4.90 12.30 -3.43
CA LEU A 76 4.34 11.00 -3.76
C LEU A 76 5.40 10.16 -4.48
N ARG A 77 5.66 8.99 -3.94
CA ARG A 77 6.53 7.98 -4.55
C ARG A 77 5.77 6.71 -4.86
N LYS A 78 6.22 6.01 -5.89
CA LYS A 78 5.75 4.67 -6.23
C LYS A 78 6.83 3.64 -5.91
N TYR A 79 6.39 2.41 -5.71
CA TYR A 79 7.30 1.28 -5.62
C TYR A 79 7.97 1.05 -6.97
N GLY A 80 9.28 0.83 -6.95
CA GLY A 80 10.09 0.62 -8.15
C GLY A 80 10.67 -0.79 -8.19
N LYS A 81 11.41 -1.05 -9.26
CA LYS A 81 12.18 -2.30 -9.45
C LYS A 81 13.66 -2.05 -9.73
N ASP A 82 14.03 -0.79 -9.95
CA ASP A 82 15.38 -0.41 -10.34
C ASP A 82 16.21 -0.09 -9.09
N PRO A 83 17.27 -0.87 -8.81
CA PRO A 83 18.10 -0.66 -7.63
C PRO A 83 18.88 0.66 -7.71
N VAL A 84 18.79 1.44 -6.64
CA VAL A 84 19.60 2.67 -6.49
C VAL A 84 20.99 2.39 -5.95
N MET A 85 21.16 1.25 -5.27
CA MET A 85 22.43 0.86 -4.67
C MET A 85 22.57 -0.66 -4.57
N LYS A 86 23.82 -1.15 -4.75
CA LYS A 86 24.24 -2.51 -4.41
C LYS A 86 24.95 -2.48 -3.05
N VAL A 87 24.42 -3.20 -2.07
CA VAL A 87 24.98 -3.29 -0.72
C VAL A 87 25.91 -4.50 -0.67
N GLU A 88 27.23 -4.26 -0.66
CA GLU A 88 28.24 -5.31 -0.58
C GLU A 88 28.45 -5.77 0.88
N GLN A 89 29.08 -6.94 1.06
CA GLN A 89 29.34 -7.50 2.38
C GLN A 89 30.14 -6.55 3.28
N ARG A 90 31.10 -5.80 2.73
CA ARG A 90 31.90 -4.80 3.46
C ARG A 90 31.09 -3.62 4.02
N HIS A 91 29.88 -3.40 3.52
CA HIS A 91 28.99 -2.32 3.98
C HIS A 91 28.07 -2.76 5.13
N ARG A 92 28.11 -4.04 5.51
CA ARG A 92 27.18 -4.66 6.47
C ARG A 92 27.90 -5.12 7.73
N PHE A 93 27.29 -4.86 8.87
CA PHE A 93 27.69 -5.45 10.15
C PHE A 93 26.95 -6.77 10.42
N SER A 94 25.68 -6.80 10.02
CA SER A 94 24.82 -7.98 10.08
C SER A 94 23.75 -7.91 8.99
N SER A 95 23.25 -9.06 8.55
CA SER A 95 22.10 -9.12 7.65
C SER A 95 21.42 -10.47 7.76
N SER A 96 20.10 -10.45 7.63
CA SER A 96 19.27 -11.62 7.47
C SER A 96 18.30 -11.40 6.33
N PHE A 97 18.02 -12.45 5.58
CA PHE A 97 17.11 -12.41 4.43
C PHE A 97 16.06 -13.51 4.62
N SER A 98 14.83 -13.20 4.20
CA SER A 98 13.77 -14.20 4.14
C SER A 98 13.99 -15.14 2.95
N ASP A 99 13.49 -16.34 3.07
CA ASP A 99 13.48 -17.39 2.03
C ASP A 99 12.28 -17.28 1.07
N PHE A 100 11.58 -16.16 1.11
CA PHE A 100 10.40 -15.90 0.27
C PHE A 100 10.42 -14.50 -0.33
N ILE A 101 9.69 -14.35 -1.42
CA ILE A 101 9.46 -13.06 -2.09
C ILE A 101 8.07 -12.56 -1.71
N THR A 102 7.99 -11.34 -1.18
CA THR A 102 6.72 -10.62 -1.01
C THR A 102 6.28 -10.09 -2.36
N ARG A 103 5.08 -10.49 -2.81
CA ARG A 103 4.47 -10.03 -4.06
C ARG A 103 2.97 -9.94 -3.92
N TYR A 104 2.39 -8.99 -4.63
CA TYR A 104 0.95 -8.77 -4.66
C TYR A 104 0.40 -9.20 -6.01
N THR A 105 -0.66 -10.01 -6.00
CA THR A 105 -1.34 -10.50 -7.20
C THR A 105 -2.84 -10.23 -7.18
N ALA A 106 -3.34 -9.67 -6.10
CA ALA A 106 -4.73 -9.29 -5.99
C ALA A 106 -4.90 -8.02 -5.15
N VAL A 107 -6.03 -7.35 -5.37
CA VAL A 107 -6.51 -6.22 -4.58
C VAL A 107 -7.96 -6.46 -4.20
N SER A 108 -8.34 -6.08 -2.99
CA SER A 108 -9.72 -6.09 -2.54
C SER A 108 -10.10 -4.73 -1.94
N SER A 109 -11.32 -4.29 -2.21
CA SER A 109 -11.91 -3.08 -1.66
C SER A 109 -13.33 -3.39 -1.19
N THR A 110 -13.70 -2.91 0.01
CA THR A 110 -15.05 -3.13 0.55
C THR A 110 -15.91 -1.91 0.26
N ASN A 111 -17.05 -2.13 -0.38
CA ASN A 111 -18.05 -1.09 -0.56
C ASN A 111 -18.88 -0.94 0.72
N LYS A 112 -18.86 0.24 1.34
CA LYS A 112 -19.53 0.52 2.61
C LYS A 112 -21.06 0.41 2.50
N GLN A 113 -21.64 0.76 1.34
CA GLN A 113 -23.10 0.77 1.16
C GLN A 113 -23.65 -0.65 0.95
N THR A 114 -22.96 -1.43 0.12
CA THR A 114 -23.40 -2.79 -0.20
C THR A 114 -22.85 -3.84 0.75
N GLN A 115 -21.85 -3.50 1.56
CA GLN A 115 -21.06 -4.41 2.42
C GLN A 115 -20.42 -5.56 1.63
N ILE A 116 -20.27 -5.38 0.32
CA ILE A 116 -19.66 -6.38 -0.57
C ILE A 116 -18.20 -6.02 -0.81
N ALA A 117 -17.31 -6.98 -0.57
CA ALA A 117 -15.91 -6.87 -0.97
C ALA A 117 -15.78 -7.16 -2.47
N GLU A 118 -15.31 -6.17 -3.20
CA GLU A 118 -14.90 -6.33 -4.59
C GLU A 118 -13.46 -6.88 -4.61
N TYR A 119 -13.21 -7.91 -5.41
CA TYR A 119 -11.94 -8.60 -5.48
C TYR A 119 -11.47 -8.71 -6.92
N TYR A 120 -10.26 -8.26 -7.17
CA TYR A 120 -9.63 -8.28 -8.49
C TYR A 120 -8.25 -8.91 -8.38
N ALA A 121 -7.97 -9.90 -9.23
CA ALA A 121 -6.72 -10.64 -9.21
C ALA A 121 -6.09 -10.73 -10.59
N LEU A 122 -4.79 -10.97 -10.61
CA LEU A 122 -4.02 -11.40 -11.77
C LEU A 122 -4.19 -12.90 -11.97
N ASP A 123 -3.87 -13.36 -13.16
CA ASP A 123 -3.75 -14.78 -13.47
C ASP A 123 -2.28 -15.14 -13.76
N PRO A 124 -1.66 -16.01 -12.96
CA PRO A 124 -2.20 -16.70 -11.77
C PRO A 124 -2.23 -15.84 -10.51
N ASP A 125 -3.27 -16.02 -9.67
CA ASP A 125 -3.38 -15.41 -8.34
C ASP A 125 -2.63 -16.28 -7.31
N ASN A 126 -1.32 -16.07 -7.21
CA ASN A 126 -0.42 -16.86 -6.37
C ASN A 126 0.43 -16.00 -5.42
N GLY A 127 0.03 -14.77 -5.18
CA GLY A 127 0.68 -13.83 -4.29
C GLY A 127 -0.24 -13.37 -3.14
N LEU A 128 0.06 -12.19 -2.61
CA LEU A 128 -0.71 -11.55 -1.56
C LEU A 128 -1.88 -10.75 -2.16
N THR A 129 -2.95 -10.65 -1.39
CA THR A 129 -4.03 -9.69 -1.65
C THR A 129 -3.76 -8.42 -0.85
N MET A 130 -3.76 -7.26 -1.54
CA MET A 130 -3.78 -5.97 -0.89
C MET A 130 -5.22 -5.62 -0.52
N ASN A 131 -5.53 -5.66 0.76
CA ASN A 131 -6.84 -5.24 1.25
C ASN A 131 -6.84 -3.73 1.50
N LEU A 132 -7.57 -2.99 0.67
CA LEU A 132 -7.74 -1.54 0.79
C LEU A 132 -8.80 -1.15 1.84
N GLY A 133 -9.57 -2.15 2.33
CA GLY A 133 -10.68 -1.90 3.23
C GLY A 133 -11.75 -1.01 2.58
N VAL A 134 -12.38 -0.16 3.37
CA VAL A 134 -13.31 0.87 2.90
C VAL A 134 -12.50 2.12 2.56
N ASN A 135 -12.15 2.30 1.28
CA ASN A 135 -11.53 3.53 0.80
C ASN A 135 -12.63 4.48 0.28
N PRO A 136 -12.84 5.68 0.87
CA PRO A 136 -13.91 6.58 0.48
C PRO A 136 -13.89 6.99 -0.99
N PHE A 137 -12.72 7.05 -1.62
CA PHE A 137 -12.57 7.41 -3.04
C PHE A 137 -12.91 6.26 -4.00
N LEU A 138 -13.05 5.04 -3.51
CA LEU A 138 -13.43 3.86 -4.29
C LEU A 138 -14.91 3.45 -4.09
N GLN A 139 -15.71 4.31 -3.46
CA GLN A 139 -17.13 4.02 -3.18
C GLN A 139 -18.07 4.51 -4.27
N PHE A 140 -17.59 5.41 -5.14
CA PHE A 140 -18.42 6.09 -6.14
C PHE A 140 -18.30 5.50 -7.53
N GLY A 141 -19.27 5.87 -8.34
CA GLY A 141 -19.30 5.57 -9.76
C GLY A 141 -19.89 4.19 -10.07
N LEU A 142 -19.91 3.88 -11.34
CA LEU A 142 -20.34 2.59 -11.85
C LEU A 142 -19.34 1.50 -11.42
N LYS A 143 -19.81 0.26 -11.41
CA LYS A 143 -18.95 -0.89 -11.07
C LYS A 143 -17.70 -0.95 -11.96
N GLU A 144 -17.87 -0.66 -13.25
CA GLU A 144 -16.81 -0.65 -14.25
C GLU A 144 -15.73 0.39 -13.92
N THR A 145 -16.12 1.56 -13.41
CA THR A 145 -15.18 2.61 -12.99
C THR A 145 -14.37 2.15 -11.76
N ARG A 146 -15.03 1.56 -10.78
CA ARG A 146 -14.34 1.04 -9.58
C ARG A 146 -13.42 -0.12 -9.93
N GLU A 147 -13.85 -1.00 -10.83
CA GLU A 147 -13.01 -2.09 -11.35
C GLU A 147 -11.76 -1.54 -12.05
N MET A 148 -11.92 -0.54 -12.93
CA MET A 148 -10.80 0.11 -13.60
C MET A 148 -9.80 0.68 -12.59
N LEU A 149 -10.29 1.42 -11.59
CA LEU A 149 -9.43 1.99 -10.53
C LEU A 149 -8.67 0.89 -9.78
N CYS A 150 -9.34 -0.17 -9.36
CA CYS A 150 -8.72 -1.28 -8.64
C CYS A 150 -7.72 -2.05 -9.52
N ARG A 151 -8.00 -2.27 -10.79
CA ARG A 151 -7.07 -2.93 -11.73
C ARG A 151 -5.83 -2.08 -11.96
N ASN A 152 -5.95 -0.77 -12.05
CA ASN A 152 -4.82 0.15 -12.15
C ASN A 152 -3.95 0.11 -10.88
N ILE A 153 -4.58 0.09 -9.69
CA ILE A 153 -3.87 -0.09 -8.42
C ILE A 153 -3.12 -1.43 -8.42
N LEU A 154 -3.78 -2.50 -8.84
CA LEU A 154 -3.17 -3.83 -8.90
C LEU A 154 -1.97 -3.87 -9.86
N ALA A 155 -2.06 -3.21 -11.02
CA ALA A 155 -0.95 -3.13 -11.96
C ALA A 155 0.27 -2.46 -11.31
N ASP A 156 0.08 -1.35 -10.60
CA ASP A 156 1.16 -0.69 -9.86
C ASP A 156 1.72 -1.56 -8.73
N LEU A 157 0.86 -2.26 -7.97
CA LEU A 157 1.30 -3.14 -6.88
C LEU A 157 2.00 -4.41 -7.39
N SER A 158 1.69 -4.87 -8.59
CA SER A 158 2.30 -6.09 -9.18
C SER A 158 3.80 -5.96 -9.44
N VAL A 159 4.31 -4.74 -9.48
CA VAL A 159 5.74 -4.42 -9.57
C VAL A 159 6.49 -4.86 -8.29
N ILE A 160 5.81 -4.90 -7.14
CA ILE A 160 6.38 -5.28 -5.86
C ILE A 160 6.74 -6.78 -5.89
N ARG A 161 8.05 -7.06 -5.88
CA ARG A 161 8.64 -8.40 -5.81
C ARG A 161 9.91 -8.32 -4.99
N TYR A 162 9.76 -8.14 -3.68
CA TYR A 162 10.88 -7.87 -2.79
C TYR A 162 11.13 -9.02 -1.84
N VAL A 163 12.42 -9.35 -1.64
CA VAL A 163 12.85 -10.24 -0.57
C VAL A 163 12.89 -9.43 0.72
N PRO A 164 12.13 -9.79 1.75
CA PRO A 164 12.23 -9.15 3.06
C PRO A 164 13.61 -9.35 3.67
N PHE A 165 14.13 -8.31 4.30
CA PHE A 165 15.44 -8.34 4.95
C PHE A 165 15.49 -7.45 6.19
N ASP A 166 16.48 -7.73 7.04
CA ASP A 166 16.91 -6.87 8.14
C ASP A 166 18.44 -6.78 8.09
N SER A 167 18.98 -5.59 8.00
CA SER A 167 20.42 -5.39 7.91
C SER A 167 20.88 -4.16 8.65
N ASP A 168 21.95 -4.34 9.43
CA ASP A 168 22.72 -3.26 10.00
C ASP A 168 23.86 -2.92 9.05
N THR A 169 23.91 -1.67 8.59
CA THR A 169 24.90 -1.20 7.60
C THR A 169 25.65 0.03 8.08
N ILE A 170 26.72 0.35 7.38
CA ILE A 170 27.36 1.66 7.49
C ILE A 170 26.33 2.72 7.10
N GLY A 171 26.26 3.83 7.88
CA GLY A 171 25.33 4.92 7.64
C GLY A 171 25.50 5.52 6.23
N ASN A 172 24.44 5.51 5.45
CA ASN A 172 24.38 6.20 4.17
C ASN A 172 23.16 7.14 4.17
N PRO A 173 23.37 8.44 4.37
CA PRO A 173 22.27 9.40 4.43
C PRO A 173 21.62 9.65 3.06
N ALA A 174 22.13 9.05 1.98
CA ALA A 174 21.52 9.16 0.65
C ALA A 174 20.31 8.22 0.47
N LEU A 175 20.14 7.24 1.34
CA LEU A 175 19.04 6.28 1.25
C LEU A 175 17.76 6.80 1.91
N ASP A 176 16.64 6.58 1.24
CA ASP A 176 15.30 6.95 1.70
C ASP A 176 14.38 5.72 1.75
N PRO A 177 13.28 5.76 2.54
CA PRO A 177 12.22 4.76 2.42
C PRO A 177 11.66 4.70 1.00
N GLY A 178 11.46 3.49 0.49
CA GLY A 178 11.04 3.22 -0.88
C GLY A 178 12.18 2.96 -1.86
N ASP A 179 13.43 3.22 -1.48
CA ASP A 179 14.58 2.90 -2.32
C ASP A 179 14.74 1.40 -2.48
N VAL A 180 15.00 0.99 -3.72
CA VAL A 180 15.24 -0.41 -4.08
C VAL A 180 16.72 -0.70 -3.97
N LEU A 181 17.05 -1.83 -3.36
CA LEU A 181 18.42 -2.26 -3.13
C LEU A 181 18.65 -3.66 -3.71
N THR A 182 19.91 -3.94 -4.08
CA THR A 182 20.42 -5.29 -4.23
C THR A 182 21.53 -5.55 -3.23
N PHE A 183 21.73 -6.80 -2.88
CA PHE A 183 22.78 -7.24 -1.98
C PHE A 183 23.75 -8.17 -2.70
N ALA A 184 25.02 -8.19 -2.26
CA ALA A 184 26.03 -9.08 -2.77
C ALA A 184 26.92 -9.64 -1.67
N GLY A 185 27.29 -10.90 -1.81
CA GLY A 185 28.15 -11.63 -0.88
C GLY A 185 27.48 -12.08 0.41
N GLY A 186 28.12 -12.98 1.14
CA GLY A 186 27.58 -13.58 2.35
C GLY A 186 26.37 -14.50 2.04
N GLN A 187 25.28 -14.32 2.79
CA GLN A 187 24.04 -15.08 2.63
C GLN A 187 23.06 -14.43 1.61
N ALA A 188 23.47 -13.37 0.93
CA ALA A 188 22.66 -12.72 -0.07
C ALA A 188 22.80 -13.43 -1.41
N ASP A 189 21.69 -13.86 -2.01
CA ASP A 189 21.68 -14.36 -3.37
C ASP A 189 21.90 -13.20 -4.35
N GLU A 190 22.75 -13.41 -5.34
CA GLU A 190 22.97 -12.41 -6.38
C GLU A 190 21.66 -12.18 -7.17
N GLY A 191 21.33 -10.90 -7.37
CA GLY A 191 20.12 -10.54 -8.10
C GLY A 191 18.84 -10.45 -7.27
N GLN A 192 18.88 -10.72 -5.96
CA GLN A 192 17.74 -10.44 -5.08
C GLN A 192 17.44 -8.95 -5.05
N ILE A 193 16.19 -8.61 -5.36
CA ILE A 193 15.68 -7.23 -5.29
C ILE A 193 14.93 -7.07 -3.99
N THR A 194 15.21 -5.98 -3.29
CA THR A 194 14.51 -5.61 -2.08
C THR A 194 14.25 -4.12 -2.02
N CYS A 195 13.45 -3.67 -1.07
CA CYS A 195 13.07 -2.28 -0.91
C CYS A 195 13.17 -1.86 0.55
N ILE A 196 13.59 -0.65 0.80
CA ILE A 196 13.62 -0.09 2.15
C ILE A 196 12.19 0.28 2.55
N THR A 197 11.60 -0.45 3.48
CA THR A 197 10.30 -0.09 4.09
C THR A 197 10.46 0.61 5.43
N SER A 198 11.62 0.47 6.07
CA SER A 198 11.95 1.14 7.33
C SER A 198 13.44 1.42 7.40
N ILE A 199 13.78 2.63 7.83
CA ILE A 199 15.14 3.06 8.03
C ILE A 199 15.28 3.69 9.42
N ARG A 200 16.33 3.29 10.14
CA ARG A 200 16.72 3.90 11.41
C ARG A 200 18.20 4.29 11.34
N GLN A 201 18.46 5.58 11.38
CA GLN A 201 19.82 6.12 11.38
C GLN A 201 20.25 6.53 12.79
N LYS A 202 21.49 6.23 13.12
CA LYS A 202 22.15 6.77 14.32
C LYS A 202 23.17 7.82 13.88
N ILE A 203 23.15 8.97 14.54
CA ILE A 203 24.19 9.99 14.35
C ILE A 203 25.52 9.35 14.75
N GLY A 204 26.50 9.36 13.85
CA GLY A 204 27.82 8.77 14.09
C GLY A 204 28.08 7.41 13.43
N GLY A 205 27.18 6.93 12.54
CA GLY A 205 27.61 5.96 11.56
C GLY A 205 26.79 4.71 11.28
N LYS A 206 26.10 4.11 12.23
CA LYS A 206 25.33 2.86 11.98
C LYS A 206 23.90 3.16 11.59
N GLN A 207 23.39 2.45 10.58
CA GLN A 207 21.97 2.45 10.25
C GLN A 207 21.40 1.03 10.17
N THR A 208 20.12 0.90 10.49
CA THR A 208 19.36 -0.33 10.30
C THR A 208 18.38 -0.13 9.15
N LEU A 209 18.46 -0.98 8.15
CA LEU A 209 17.56 -1.03 6.98
C LEU A 209 16.71 -2.27 7.08
N LYS A 210 15.41 -2.12 6.78
CA LYS A 210 14.48 -3.25 6.77
C LYS A 210 13.56 -3.20 5.57
N CYS A 211 13.26 -4.38 5.04
CA CYS A 211 12.10 -4.64 4.20
C CYS A 211 11.15 -5.55 4.97
N VAL A 212 10.01 -5.01 5.37
CA VAL A 212 8.98 -5.81 6.04
C VAL A 212 8.04 -6.38 4.98
N GLY A 213 7.89 -7.70 4.96
CA GLY A 213 7.03 -8.39 4.03
C GLY A 213 6.35 -9.60 4.64
N LYS A 214 5.33 -10.09 3.95
CA LYS A 214 4.60 -11.30 4.35
C LYS A 214 4.89 -12.43 3.39
N ASN A 215 4.97 -13.65 3.93
CA ASN A 215 5.07 -14.84 3.11
C ASN A 215 3.72 -15.11 2.40
N PRO A 216 3.67 -15.13 1.06
CA PRO A 216 2.44 -15.37 0.33
C PRO A 216 1.76 -16.70 0.69
N ARG A 217 2.52 -17.76 0.92
CA ARG A 217 2.00 -19.08 1.27
C ARG A 217 1.30 -19.09 2.64
N LEU A 218 1.91 -18.44 3.65
CA LEU A 218 1.33 -18.32 4.98
C LEU A 218 0.12 -17.38 4.98
N ALA A 219 0.16 -16.32 4.18
CA ALA A 219 -0.95 -15.39 4.05
C ALA A 219 -2.16 -16.06 3.36
N GLN A 220 -1.94 -16.91 2.35
CA GLN A 220 -3.02 -17.70 1.73
C GLN A 220 -3.69 -18.66 2.72
N ALA A 221 -2.91 -19.32 3.57
CA ALA A 221 -3.45 -20.20 4.61
C ALA A 221 -4.29 -19.42 5.63
N LYS A 222 -3.82 -18.26 6.09
CA LYS A 222 -4.59 -17.36 6.97
C LYS A 222 -5.84 -16.83 6.28
N SER A 223 -5.74 -16.33 5.04
CA SER A 223 -6.87 -15.77 4.31
C SER A 223 -7.99 -16.78 4.07
N ARG A 224 -7.68 -18.06 3.89
CA ARG A 224 -8.71 -19.10 3.82
C ARG A 224 -9.45 -19.27 5.15
N ASN A 225 -8.73 -19.24 6.26
CA ASN A 225 -9.32 -19.29 7.58
C ASN A 225 -10.09 -18.02 7.93
N ASP A 226 -9.55 -16.84 7.60
CA ASP A 226 -10.18 -15.55 7.85
C ASP A 226 -11.44 -15.35 6.97
N LYS A 227 -11.45 -15.85 5.73
CA LYS A 227 -12.66 -15.86 4.89
C LYS A 227 -13.77 -16.72 5.50
N ASN A 228 -13.42 -17.85 6.08
CA ASN A 228 -14.41 -18.72 6.75
C ASN A 228 -14.94 -18.07 8.04
N ILE A 229 -14.07 -17.43 8.83
CA ILE A 229 -14.45 -16.77 10.09
C ILE A 229 -15.21 -15.46 9.80
N SER A 230 -14.75 -14.64 8.87
CA SER A 230 -15.44 -13.39 8.48
C SER A 230 -16.78 -13.68 7.81
N GLY A 231 -16.88 -14.74 7.02
CA GLY A 231 -18.15 -15.18 6.44
C GLY A 231 -19.15 -15.64 7.51
N LEU A 232 -18.68 -16.36 8.52
CA LEU A 232 -19.51 -16.77 9.67
C LEU A 232 -19.93 -15.58 10.53
N LEU A 233 -19.02 -14.63 10.80
CA LEU A 233 -19.34 -13.42 11.56
C LEU A 233 -20.35 -12.54 10.81
N ASN A 234 -20.18 -12.35 9.51
CA ASN A 234 -21.13 -11.60 8.69
C ASN A 234 -22.51 -12.29 8.65
N GLN A 235 -22.57 -13.62 8.58
CA GLN A 235 -23.84 -14.36 8.69
C GLN A 235 -24.49 -14.20 10.06
N ILE A 236 -23.71 -14.18 11.12
CA ILE A 236 -24.22 -13.97 12.49
C ILE A 236 -24.74 -12.53 12.63
N GLU A 237 -24.02 -11.52 12.13
CA GLU A 237 -24.48 -10.13 12.16
C GLU A 237 -25.74 -9.91 11.32
N ASP A 238 -25.81 -10.48 10.13
CA ASP A 238 -27.00 -10.38 9.26
C ASP A 238 -28.21 -11.09 9.86
N ASN A 239 -28.01 -12.24 10.47
CA ASN A 239 -29.07 -12.97 11.18
C ASN A 239 -29.54 -12.20 12.43
N ALA A 240 -28.64 -11.54 13.14
CA ALA A 240 -28.99 -10.69 14.27
C ALA A 240 -29.78 -9.43 13.85
N LYS A 241 -29.37 -8.77 12.76
CA LYS A 241 -30.04 -7.59 12.20
C LYS A 241 -31.42 -7.92 11.60
N THR A 242 -31.58 -9.10 11.04
CA THR A 242 -32.84 -9.53 10.40
C THR A 242 -33.79 -10.26 11.35
N GLY A 243 -33.45 -10.40 12.63
CA GLY A 243 -34.28 -11.09 13.62
C GLY A 243 -34.52 -12.56 13.34
N LYS A 244 -33.75 -13.18 12.47
CA LYS A 244 -33.83 -14.60 12.09
C LYS A 244 -32.95 -15.51 12.95
N ILE A 245 -32.88 -15.24 14.25
CA ILE A 245 -32.32 -16.22 15.18
C ILE A 245 -33.46 -17.16 15.56
N GLY A 246 -33.64 -18.19 14.77
CA GLY A 246 -34.42 -19.35 15.18
C GLY A 246 -33.65 -20.11 16.23
N ILE A 247 -34.05 -19.96 17.49
CA ILE A 247 -33.57 -20.83 18.56
C ILE A 247 -34.15 -22.22 18.29
N HIS A 248 -33.39 -23.09 17.65
CA HIS A 248 -33.68 -24.51 17.67
C HIS A 248 -33.21 -25.06 19.01
N THR A 249 -34.11 -25.13 19.98
CA THR A 249 -33.97 -25.95 21.16
C THR A 249 -34.02 -27.42 20.75
N PHE A 250 -32.93 -28.14 20.99
CA PHE A 250 -32.96 -29.61 21.06
C PHE A 250 -33.34 -30.07 22.44
#